data_db59208e68733c6557b78ef2717dd110
#
_entry.id   db59208e68733c6557b78ef2717dd110
#
_cell.length_a   1.000
_cell.length_b   1.000
_cell.length_c   1.000
_cell.angle_alpha   90.00
_cell.angle_beta   90.00
_cell.angle_gamma   90.00
#
_symmetry.space_group_name_H-M   'P 1'
#
loop_
_entity.id
_entity.type
_entity.pdbx_description
1 polymer ?
#
loop_
_entity_poly.entity_id
_entity_poly.type
_entity_poly.pdbx_seq_one_letter_code
_entity_poly.pdbx_strand_id
1 'polypeptide(L)'
;MKQLRKWISAVLVLALALSLCACIRPEPTEPAGPSQQPAQPTTEPTVPGPVTYHYEKTDQRVIYDHVIILGVDGAGGFFTQADCPNLTNIFSDGAITHTATTATPSSSAPCWGSMLLGVSPDVHGITNDSGLPRDGEDFPSIFMAVGRAFPDAKLASYVHWPNINTAIIEAREDLPIKKVSSLPDQYIASKGAKYILENQPKLMYLHFDDADAAGHSDGYGSAYHLQTLEKIDRYIGQIYQAIIDAGMADSTLFIVVTDHGGTPEGKHGGDTAAEMQILFAVNGPSIMANTEIQLNIQDVPAIVAYALGIDQLDTWDCVLPDGMFADIPGGA
;
A
#
# COMPACT_ATOMS: atom_id res chain seq x y z
N MET A 1 45.69 34.85 20.76
CA MET A 1 44.83 35.83 21.44
C MET A 1 44.73 37.18 20.73
N LYS A 2 44.89 37.29 19.40
CA LYS A 2 44.82 38.57 18.63
C LYS A 2 43.72 38.57 17.54
N GLN A 3 42.89 37.52 17.45
CA GLN A 3 41.81 37.45 16.47
C GLN A 3 40.40 37.62 17.10
N LEU A 4 40.27 37.62 18.43
CA LEU A 4 38.95 37.69 19.09
C LEU A 4 38.49 39.13 19.40
N ARG A 5 39.28 40.17 19.07
CA ARG A 5 38.96 41.57 19.35
C ARG A 5 38.36 42.37 18.20
N LYS A 6 38.17 41.76 17.02
CA LYS A 6 37.64 42.45 15.81
C LYS A 6 36.11 42.24 15.58
N TRP A 7 35.45 41.39 16.35
CA TRP A 7 34.00 41.10 16.15
C TRP A 7 33.07 41.80 17.15
N ILE A 8 33.61 42.48 18.17
CA ILE A 8 32.78 43.17 19.20
C ILE A 8 32.51 44.63 18.83
N SER A 9 33.22 45.22 17.87
CA SER A 9 33.03 46.64 17.49
C SER A 9 32.02 46.85 16.35
N ALA A 10 31.50 45.81 15.72
CA ALA A 10 30.55 45.95 14.60
C ALA A 10 29.05 45.86 15.01
N VAL A 11 28.74 45.47 16.24
CA VAL A 11 27.34 45.28 16.70
C VAL A 11 26.81 46.49 17.47
N LEU A 12 27.65 47.47 17.85
CA LEU A 12 27.28 48.63 18.68
C LEU A 12 26.95 49.91 17.88
N VAL A 13 27.01 49.91 16.56
CA VAL A 13 26.72 51.10 15.72
C VAL A 13 25.37 51.04 15.02
N LEU A 14 24.62 49.94 15.10
CA LEU A 14 23.31 49.84 14.45
C LEU A 14 22.11 50.05 15.38
N ALA A 15 22.30 50.44 16.62
CA ALA A 15 21.24 50.60 17.64
C ALA A 15 20.88 52.07 17.95
N LEU A 16 21.41 53.08 17.23
CA LEU A 16 21.18 54.49 17.54
C LEU A 16 20.55 55.34 16.43
N ALA A 17 19.92 54.76 15.43
CA ALA A 17 19.30 55.49 14.31
C ALA A 17 17.76 55.32 14.20
N LEU A 18 17.06 54.89 15.24
CA LEU A 18 15.60 54.72 15.25
C LEU A 18 14.93 55.39 16.46
N SER A 19 15.15 56.69 16.61
CA SER A 19 14.37 57.49 17.53
C SER A 19 14.39 58.95 17.06
N LEU A 20 13.50 59.31 16.17
CA LEU A 20 13.01 60.69 15.95
C LEU A 20 12.15 60.72 14.69
N CYS A 21 10.92 60.29 14.78
CA CYS A 21 9.84 60.77 13.94
C CYS A 21 8.52 60.59 14.72
N ALA A 22 8.22 61.59 15.52
CA ALA A 22 6.96 61.69 16.23
C ALA A 22 6.04 62.67 15.46
N CYS A 23 4.75 62.26 15.39
CA CYS A 23 3.58 63.14 15.26
C CYS A 23 3.27 63.73 13.88
N ILE A 24 2.54 63.01 13.01
CA ILE A 24 1.35 63.55 12.34
C ILE A 24 0.29 62.49 12.41
N ARG A 25 -0.78 62.70 13.20
CA ARG A 25 -2.02 61.91 13.16
C ARG A 25 -2.86 62.37 12.00
N PRO A 26 -3.26 61.53 11.05
CA PRO A 26 -4.43 61.77 10.22
C PRO A 26 -5.72 61.41 10.98
N GLU A 27 -6.78 62.19 10.79
CA GLU A 27 -8.12 61.95 11.33
C GLU A 27 -8.66 60.56 10.91
N PRO A 28 -9.50 59.93 11.71
CA PRO A 28 -10.10 58.65 11.37
C PRO A 28 -11.16 58.85 10.29
N THR A 29 -10.88 58.32 9.09
CA THR A 29 -11.90 58.09 8.07
C THR A 29 -12.71 56.85 8.49
N GLU A 30 -14.04 56.99 8.53
CA GLU A 30 -14.97 55.86 8.78
C GLU A 30 -14.64 54.66 7.87
N PRO A 31 -14.70 53.43 8.38
CA PRO A 31 -14.51 52.27 7.56
C PRO A 31 -15.69 52.12 6.60
N ALA A 32 -15.39 52.11 5.30
CA ALA A 32 -16.34 51.66 4.30
C ALA A 32 -16.76 50.22 4.62
N GLY A 33 -18.06 49.99 4.72
CA GLY A 33 -18.64 48.68 5.01
C GLY A 33 -18.16 47.65 4.02
N PRO A 34 -18.06 46.36 4.41
CA PRO A 34 -17.58 45.30 3.56
C PRO A 34 -18.52 45.19 2.34
N SER A 35 -17.95 45.36 1.15
CA SER A 35 -18.63 45.04 -0.10
C SER A 35 -18.93 43.54 -0.07
N GLN A 36 -20.21 43.18 -0.02
CA GLN A 36 -20.65 41.79 -0.20
C GLN A 36 -20.31 41.38 -1.64
N GLN A 37 -19.21 40.66 -1.79
CA GLN A 37 -19.00 39.87 -2.99
C GLN A 37 -20.07 38.77 -3.00
N PRO A 38 -20.77 38.54 -4.14
CA PRO A 38 -21.72 37.44 -4.22
C PRO A 38 -20.98 36.15 -3.91
N ALA A 39 -21.48 35.39 -2.94
CA ALA A 39 -20.97 34.07 -2.59
C ALA A 39 -21.00 33.21 -3.87
N GLN A 40 -19.83 32.81 -4.35
CA GLN A 40 -19.75 31.73 -5.32
C GLN A 40 -20.34 30.47 -4.66
N PRO A 41 -21.20 29.72 -5.34
CA PRO A 41 -21.66 28.45 -4.81
C PRO A 41 -20.43 27.56 -4.64
N THR A 42 -20.02 27.32 -3.41
CA THR A 42 -19.10 26.24 -3.06
C THR A 42 -19.85 24.93 -3.31
N THR A 43 -19.74 24.39 -4.52
CA THR A 43 -20.06 22.98 -4.70
C THR A 43 -19.01 22.22 -3.90
N GLU A 44 -19.42 21.67 -2.77
CA GLU A 44 -18.62 20.62 -2.10
C GLU A 44 -18.25 19.59 -3.17
N PRO A 45 -16.97 19.18 -3.25
CA PRO A 45 -16.59 18.11 -4.16
C PRO A 45 -17.42 16.87 -3.76
N THR A 46 -18.31 16.45 -4.65
CA THR A 46 -19.05 15.20 -4.47
C THR A 46 -18.02 14.08 -4.38
N VAL A 47 -17.92 13.47 -3.20
CA VAL A 47 -17.10 12.25 -3.04
C VAL A 47 -17.73 11.21 -3.97
N PRO A 48 -17.00 10.65 -4.93
CA PRO A 48 -17.53 9.58 -5.77
C PRO A 48 -18.04 8.46 -4.88
N GLY A 49 -19.14 7.84 -5.23
CA GLY A 49 -19.63 6.65 -4.55
C GLY A 49 -18.61 5.50 -4.65
N PRO A 50 -18.81 4.43 -3.87
CA PRO A 50 -17.91 3.27 -3.90
C PRO A 50 -17.80 2.69 -5.32
N VAL A 51 -16.59 2.30 -5.70
CA VAL A 51 -16.31 1.73 -7.01
C VAL A 51 -16.92 0.34 -7.10
N THR A 52 -17.63 0.07 -8.19
CA THR A 52 -18.23 -1.23 -8.47
C THR A 52 -17.94 -1.62 -9.92
N TYR A 53 -17.51 -2.87 -10.12
CA TYR A 53 -17.34 -3.47 -11.42
C TYR A 53 -17.77 -4.94 -11.33
N HIS A 54 -18.61 -5.38 -12.24
CA HIS A 54 -19.07 -6.76 -12.29
C HIS A 54 -18.37 -7.49 -13.43
N TYR A 55 -17.63 -8.52 -13.08
CA TYR A 55 -17.02 -9.41 -14.06
C TYR A 55 -18.05 -10.35 -14.68
N GLU A 56 -17.88 -10.67 -15.96
CA GLU A 56 -18.44 -11.89 -16.50
C GLU A 56 -17.61 -13.07 -15.95
N LYS A 57 -18.10 -13.68 -14.87
CA LYS A 57 -17.41 -14.80 -14.24
C LYS A 57 -17.39 -16.01 -15.18
N THR A 58 -16.30 -16.75 -15.13
CA THR A 58 -16.10 -18.00 -15.85
C THR A 58 -15.82 -19.14 -14.88
N ASP A 59 -16.22 -20.36 -15.25
CA ASP A 59 -15.90 -21.61 -14.53
C ASP A 59 -14.59 -22.26 -15.02
N GLN A 60 -13.86 -21.57 -15.88
CA GLN A 60 -12.59 -22.03 -16.45
C GLN A 60 -11.46 -21.11 -16.02
N ARG A 61 -10.24 -21.67 -15.98
CA ARG A 61 -9.02 -20.93 -15.72
C ARG A 61 -8.85 -19.79 -16.72
N VAL A 62 -8.53 -18.61 -16.19
CA VAL A 62 -8.07 -17.46 -16.97
C VAL A 62 -6.59 -17.23 -16.69
N ILE A 63 -5.80 -17.02 -17.75
CA ILE A 63 -4.44 -16.48 -17.60
C ILE A 63 -4.54 -14.98 -17.68
N TYR A 64 -4.18 -14.33 -16.56
CA TYR A 64 -4.29 -12.88 -16.42
C TYR A 64 -3.14 -12.17 -17.13
N ASP A 65 -3.42 -11.01 -17.71
CA ASP A 65 -2.39 -10.15 -18.28
C ASP A 65 -1.71 -9.29 -17.19
N HIS A 66 -2.43 -9.02 -16.11
CA HIS A 66 -2.01 -8.10 -15.06
C HIS A 66 -2.28 -8.67 -13.68
N VAL A 67 -1.37 -8.40 -12.73
CA VAL A 67 -1.59 -8.58 -11.29
C VAL A 67 -1.26 -7.28 -10.59
N ILE A 68 -2.24 -6.75 -9.87
CA ILE A 68 -2.09 -5.53 -9.06
C ILE A 68 -2.30 -5.91 -7.60
N ILE A 69 -1.28 -5.69 -6.78
CA ILE A 69 -1.27 -6.02 -5.34
C ILE A 69 -1.24 -4.73 -4.55
N LEU A 70 -2.17 -4.56 -3.64
CA LEU A 70 -2.20 -3.52 -2.62
C LEU A 70 -1.85 -4.12 -1.27
N GLY A 71 -0.72 -3.71 -0.69
CA GLY A 71 -0.34 -4.00 0.68
C GLY A 71 -0.77 -2.87 1.62
N VAL A 72 -1.37 -3.20 2.76
CA VAL A 72 -1.75 -2.24 3.79
C VAL A 72 -1.09 -2.64 5.11
N ASP A 73 -0.06 -1.90 5.50
CA ASP A 73 0.75 -2.17 6.68
C ASP A 73 -0.04 -1.96 7.97
N GLY A 74 0.11 -2.88 8.93
CA GLY A 74 -0.48 -2.79 10.25
C GLY A 74 -2.01 -2.87 10.30
N ALA A 75 -2.68 -3.14 9.18
CA ALA A 75 -4.14 -3.16 9.15
C ALA A 75 -4.75 -4.47 9.66
N GLY A 76 -4.02 -5.57 9.66
CA GLY A 76 -4.48 -6.87 10.14
C GLY A 76 -5.87 -7.25 9.64
N GLY A 77 -6.71 -7.79 10.52
CA GLY A 77 -8.13 -8.07 10.28
C GLY A 77 -9.07 -6.91 10.64
N PHE A 78 -8.54 -5.72 10.99
CA PHE A 78 -9.33 -4.59 11.53
C PHE A 78 -10.27 -3.94 10.51
N PHE A 79 -10.15 -4.20 9.23
CA PHE A 79 -11.13 -3.76 8.22
C PHE A 79 -12.57 -4.20 8.53
N THR A 80 -12.77 -5.28 9.29
CA THR A 80 -14.10 -5.71 9.76
C THR A 80 -14.76 -4.72 10.71
N GLN A 81 -14.02 -3.79 11.30
CA GLN A 81 -14.46 -2.82 12.29
C GLN A 81 -14.58 -1.39 11.72
N ALA A 82 -14.15 -1.17 10.47
CA ALA A 82 -14.15 0.11 9.78
C ALA A 82 -15.21 0.14 8.66
N ASP A 83 -15.70 1.34 8.29
CA ASP A 83 -16.63 1.51 7.17
C ASP A 83 -15.84 1.56 5.84
N CYS A 84 -15.71 0.41 5.18
CA CYS A 84 -14.89 0.22 3.98
C CYS A 84 -15.74 -0.26 2.79
N PRO A 85 -16.57 0.64 2.22
CA PRO A 85 -17.49 0.28 1.15
C PRO A 85 -16.81 -0.06 -0.18
N ASN A 86 -15.63 0.49 -0.49
CA ASN A 86 -14.91 0.11 -1.70
C ASN A 86 -14.39 -1.32 -1.59
N LEU A 87 -13.76 -1.70 -0.48
CA LEU A 87 -13.32 -3.06 -0.21
C LEU A 87 -14.51 -4.04 -0.34
N THR A 88 -15.63 -3.73 0.33
CA THR A 88 -16.84 -4.55 0.29
C THR A 88 -17.38 -4.73 -1.13
N ASN A 89 -17.49 -3.63 -1.91
CA ASN A 89 -18.06 -3.68 -3.25
C ASN A 89 -17.14 -4.35 -4.27
N ILE A 90 -15.85 -4.04 -4.23
CA ILE A 90 -14.87 -4.59 -5.19
C ILE A 90 -14.77 -6.11 -5.03
N PHE A 91 -14.82 -6.62 -3.81
CA PHE A 91 -14.64 -8.05 -3.53
C PHE A 91 -15.96 -8.80 -3.27
N SER A 92 -17.11 -8.16 -3.52
CA SER A 92 -18.44 -8.79 -3.32
C SER A 92 -18.67 -10.04 -4.17
N ASP A 93 -18.10 -10.10 -5.35
CA ASP A 93 -18.11 -11.24 -6.27
C ASP A 93 -16.73 -11.91 -6.41
N GLY A 94 -15.81 -11.57 -5.51
CA GLY A 94 -14.49 -12.18 -5.33
C GLY A 94 -14.42 -13.09 -4.11
N ALA A 95 -13.22 -13.24 -3.58
CA ALA A 95 -12.97 -13.98 -2.35
C ALA A 95 -12.27 -13.06 -1.33
N ILE A 96 -12.75 -13.08 -0.09
CA ILE A 96 -12.23 -12.27 1.01
C ILE A 96 -12.18 -13.09 2.30
N THR A 97 -11.07 -13.00 3.01
CA THR A 97 -10.92 -13.52 4.38
C THR A 97 -10.28 -12.48 5.27
N HIS A 98 -10.68 -12.46 6.53
CA HIS A 98 -10.07 -11.62 7.57
C HIS A 98 -9.28 -12.45 8.59
N THR A 99 -9.10 -13.72 8.31
CA THR A 99 -8.45 -14.71 9.17
C THR A 99 -7.32 -15.45 8.46
N ALA A 100 -6.82 -14.92 7.34
CA ALA A 100 -5.55 -15.35 6.80
C ALA A 100 -4.45 -15.15 7.85
N THR A 101 -3.37 -15.92 7.76
CA THR A 101 -2.29 -15.83 8.75
C THR A 101 -1.07 -15.15 8.18
N THR A 102 -0.35 -14.43 9.03
CA THR A 102 0.92 -13.82 8.65
C THR A 102 2.12 -14.62 9.17
N ALA A 103 3.33 -14.16 8.84
CA ALA A 103 4.58 -14.75 9.29
C ALA A 103 4.92 -14.36 10.75
N THR A 104 5.85 -15.10 11.35
CA THR A 104 6.37 -14.83 12.69
C THR A 104 7.86 -14.47 12.59
N PRO A 105 8.32 -13.35 13.17
CA PRO A 105 7.53 -12.39 13.96
C PRO A 105 6.56 -11.56 13.07
N SER A 106 5.41 -11.17 13.65
CA SER A 106 4.38 -10.35 12.98
C SER A 106 4.83 -8.89 12.86
N SER A 107 5.80 -8.65 12.01
CA SER A 107 6.46 -7.35 11.80
C SER A 107 6.67 -7.11 10.31
N SER A 108 6.72 -5.84 9.91
CA SER A 108 6.64 -5.45 8.49
C SER A 108 7.67 -6.14 7.60
N ALA A 109 8.98 -6.10 7.92
CA ALA A 109 9.98 -6.69 7.02
C ALA A 109 9.90 -8.22 6.93
N PRO A 110 9.76 -8.99 8.02
CA PRO A 110 9.51 -10.43 7.95
C PRO A 110 8.26 -10.80 7.16
N CYS A 111 7.15 -10.10 7.38
CA CYS A 111 5.87 -10.40 6.75
C CYS A 111 5.86 -10.03 5.26
N TRP A 112 6.27 -8.80 4.89
CA TRP A 112 6.43 -8.41 3.49
C TRP A 112 7.52 -9.21 2.78
N GLY A 113 8.57 -9.61 3.52
CA GLY A 113 9.57 -10.56 3.04
C GLY A 113 8.93 -11.87 2.64
N SER A 114 8.16 -12.50 3.51
CA SER A 114 7.47 -13.76 3.22
C SER A 114 6.49 -13.63 2.06
N MET A 115 5.71 -12.54 2.00
CA MET A 115 4.78 -12.25 0.90
C MET A 115 5.49 -12.12 -0.45
N LEU A 116 6.64 -11.48 -0.50
CA LEU A 116 7.32 -11.20 -1.78
C LEU A 116 8.25 -12.33 -2.23
N LEU A 117 8.72 -13.18 -1.28
CA LEU A 117 9.74 -14.20 -1.52
C LEU A 117 9.20 -15.64 -1.47
N GLY A 118 7.94 -15.84 -1.06
CA GLY A 118 7.28 -17.14 -1.04
C GLY A 118 7.84 -18.15 -0.05
N VAL A 119 8.55 -17.68 0.98
CA VAL A 119 9.16 -18.51 2.03
C VAL A 119 9.06 -17.83 3.40
N SER A 120 9.21 -18.60 4.48
CA SER A 120 9.13 -18.08 5.84
C SER A 120 10.35 -17.23 6.25
N PRO A 121 10.24 -16.40 7.32
CA PRO A 121 11.35 -15.58 7.81
C PRO A 121 12.60 -16.41 8.20
N ASP A 122 12.43 -17.60 8.71
CA ASP A 122 13.55 -18.50 9.05
C ASP A 122 14.33 -18.95 7.83
N VAL A 123 13.68 -18.97 6.65
CA VAL A 123 14.28 -19.37 5.37
C VAL A 123 14.91 -18.18 4.67
N HIS A 124 14.18 -17.07 4.49
CA HIS A 124 14.74 -15.90 3.79
C HIS A 124 15.65 -15.03 4.67
N GLY A 125 15.69 -15.24 5.98
CA GLY A 125 16.61 -14.57 6.90
C GLY A 125 16.26 -13.13 7.28
N ILE A 126 15.14 -12.58 6.80
CA ILE A 126 14.65 -11.25 7.20
C ILE A 126 13.83 -11.44 8.47
N THR A 127 14.42 -11.13 9.63
CA THR A 127 13.83 -11.39 10.95
C THR A 127 13.51 -10.11 11.73
N ASN A 128 13.76 -8.93 11.14
CA ASN A 128 13.46 -7.63 11.74
C ASN A 128 13.40 -6.54 10.66
N ASP A 129 12.89 -5.37 11.01
CA ASP A 129 12.62 -4.27 10.09
C ASP A 129 13.87 -3.54 9.55
N SER A 130 15.04 -3.90 10.03
CA SER A 130 16.31 -3.32 9.56
C SER A 130 16.80 -3.89 8.23
N GLY A 131 16.20 -4.96 7.72
CA GLY A 131 16.55 -5.70 6.50
C GLY A 131 17.81 -5.22 5.72
N LEU A 132 18.59 -6.12 5.21
CA LEU A 132 19.76 -5.79 4.37
C LEU A 132 19.40 -5.91 2.89
N PRO A 133 19.94 -5.05 2.01
CA PRO A 133 19.78 -5.21 0.57
C PRO A 133 20.22 -6.60 0.11
N ARG A 134 19.45 -7.19 -0.79
CA ARG A 134 19.71 -8.54 -1.32
C ARG A 134 19.88 -8.49 -2.83
N ASP A 135 20.66 -9.46 -3.34
CA ASP A 135 20.82 -9.67 -4.79
C ASP A 135 19.70 -10.55 -5.38
N GLY A 136 19.00 -11.33 -4.55
CA GLY A 136 17.88 -12.18 -4.94
C GLY A 136 18.29 -13.54 -5.51
N GLU A 137 19.54 -13.94 -5.43
CA GLU A 137 19.97 -15.23 -5.98
C GLU A 137 19.45 -16.41 -5.14
N ASP A 138 19.48 -16.31 -3.81
CA ASP A 138 19.06 -17.40 -2.92
C ASP A 138 17.53 -17.55 -2.86
N PHE A 139 16.82 -16.43 -2.68
CA PHE A 139 15.35 -16.38 -2.59
C PHE A 139 14.84 -15.28 -3.50
N PRO A 140 14.61 -15.56 -4.81
CA PRO A 140 14.12 -14.59 -5.75
C PRO A 140 12.70 -14.14 -5.41
N SER A 141 12.44 -12.84 -5.56
CA SER A 141 11.11 -12.30 -5.34
C SER A 141 10.15 -12.64 -6.48
N ILE A 142 8.88 -12.43 -6.22
CA ILE A 142 7.82 -12.48 -7.23
C ILE A 142 8.12 -11.58 -8.44
N PHE A 143 8.81 -10.45 -8.24
CA PHE A 143 9.24 -9.58 -9.34
C PHE A 143 10.30 -10.24 -10.22
N MET A 144 11.24 -10.94 -9.62
CA MET A 144 12.24 -11.71 -10.36
C MET A 144 11.59 -12.83 -11.18
N ALA A 145 10.66 -13.57 -10.59
CA ALA A 145 9.95 -14.64 -11.28
C ALA A 145 9.18 -14.11 -12.50
N VAL A 146 8.41 -13.04 -12.32
CA VAL A 146 7.62 -12.42 -13.39
C VAL A 146 8.54 -11.77 -14.44
N GLY A 147 9.59 -11.07 -14.04
CA GLY A 147 10.54 -10.44 -14.98
C GLY A 147 11.31 -11.43 -15.82
N ARG A 148 11.68 -12.59 -15.27
CA ARG A 148 12.32 -13.69 -16.03
C ARG A 148 11.35 -14.33 -17.02
N ALA A 149 10.10 -14.53 -16.65
CA ALA A 149 9.07 -15.09 -17.51
C ALA A 149 8.65 -14.11 -18.62
N PHE A 150 8.65 -12.82 -18.34
CA PHE A 150 8.19 -11.76 -19.24
C PHE A 150 9.23 -10.60 -19.30
N PRO A 151 10.35 -10.76 -20.02
CA PRO A 151 11.46 -9.78 -20.01
C PRO A 151 11.08 -8.38 -20.49
N ASP A 152 10.06 -8.25 -21.35
CA ASP A 152 9.58 -6.97 -21.87
C ASP A 152 8.43 -6.36 -21.03
N ALA A 153 8.01 -7.03 -19.96
CA ALA A 153 6.90 -6.57 -19.14
C ALA A 153 7.26 -5.36 -18.28
N LYS A 154 6.31 -4.46 -18.10
CA LYS A 154 6.45 -3.37 -17.14
C LYS A 154 6.16 -3.89 -15.74
N LEU A 155 7.13 -3.73 -14.85
CA LEU A 155 7.04 -4.06 -13.44
C LEU A 155 7.15 -2.78 -12.62
N ALA A 156 6.35 -2.65 -11.55
CA ALA A 156 6.37 -1.44 -10.72
C ALA A 156 6.15 -1.75 -9.24
N SER A 157 6.89 -1.03 -8.37
CA SER A 157 6.74 -1.08 -6.92
C SER A 157 6.73 0.34 -6.35
N TYR A 158 5.59 0.75 -5.82
CA TYR A 158 5.37 2.07 -5.22
C TYR A 158 5.08 1.90 -3.73
N VAL A 159 5.99 2.33 -2.88
CA VAL A 159 5.93 2.03 -1.45
C VAL A 159 6.09 3.28 -0.59
N HIS A 160 5.34 3.34 0.51
CA HIS A 160 5.54 4.32 1.56
C HIS A 160 6.84 3.97 2.31
N TRP A 161 6.92 2.79 2.91
CA TRP A 161 8.09 2.31 3.61
C TRP A 161 9.20 1.84 2.65
N PRO A 162 10.37 2.54 2.60
CA PRO A 162 11.38 2.32 1.56
C PRO A 162 12.07 0.96 1.63
N ASN A 163 12.09 0.28 2.79
CA ASN A 163 12.82 -0.97 2.97
C ASN A 163 12.33 -2.10 2.04
N ILE A 164 11.06 -2.08 1.66
CA ILE A 164 10.53 -3.03 0.67
C ILE A 164 11.34 -2.94 -0.64
N ASN A 165 11.54 -1.73 -1.15
CA ASN A 165 12.25 -1.51 -2.41
C ASN A 165 13.77 -1.59 -2.31
N THR A 166 14.34 -1.38 -1.11
CA THR A 166 15.79 -1.29 -0.92
C THR A 166 16.40 -2.52 -0.27
N ALA A 167 15.59 -3.32 0.44
CA ALA A 167 16.09 -4.47 1.18
C ALA A 167 15.42 -5.81 0.79
N ILE A 168 14.15 -5.79 0.35
CA ILE A 168 13.41 -7.02 0.02
C ILE A 168 13.43 -7.27 -1.49
N ILE A 169 12.97 -6.32 -2.30
CA ILE A 169 12.95 -6.48 -3.77
C ILE A 169 14.34 -6.24 -4.31
N GLU A 170 14.81 -7.12 -5.15
CA GLU A 170 16.16 -7.11 -5.75
C GLU A 170 16.48 -5.77 -6.47
N ALA A 171 17.72 -5.33 -6.37
CA ALA A 171 18.25 -4.19 -7.11
C ALA A 171 19.21 -4.70 -8.22
N ARG A 172 18.65 -5.08 -9.37
CA ARG A 172 19.41 -5.65 -10.49
C ARG A 172 19.19 -4.84 -11.78
N GLU A 173 20.23 -4.69 -12.58
CA GLU A 173 20.17 -3.99 -13.88
C GLU A 173 19.40 -4.79 -14.93
N ASP A 174 19.42 -6.11 -14.85
CA ASP A 174 18.72 -7.03 -15.76
C ASP A 174 17.24 -7.24 -15.37
N LEU A 175 16.78 -6.60 -14.28
CA LEU A 175 15.39 -6.62 -13.83
C LEU A 175 14.87 -5.18 -13.66
N PRO A 176 14.43 -4.50 -14.73
CA PRO A 176 14.03 -3.11 -14.68
C PRO A 176 12.66 -2.94 -14.02
N ILE A 177 12.64 -2.80 -12.69
CA ILE A 177 11.44 -2.49 -11.92
C ILE A 177 11.35 -0.98 -11.72
N LYS A 178 10.19 -0.38 -12.02
CA LYS A 178 9.91 1.02 -11.65
C LYS A 178 9.67 1.12 -10.16
N LYS A 179 10.71 1.42 -9.39
CA LYS A 179 10.66 1.60 -7.94
C LYS A 179 10.44 3.06 -7.56
N VAL A 180 9.46 3.31 -6.68
CA VAL A 180 9.19 4.62 -6.07
C VAL A 180 9.02 4.38 -4.57
N SER A 181 9.70 5.16 -3.74
CA SER A 181 9.72 4.97 -2.29
C SER A 181 9.53 6.28 -1.54
N SER A 182 9.18 6.18 -0.24
CA SER A 182 9.08 7.30 0.69
C SER A 182 8.03 8.35 0.28
N LEU A 183 6.92 7.91 -0.29
CA LEU A 183 5.78 8.76 -0.57
C LEU A 183 4.64 8.47 0.41
N PRO A 184 3.96 9.50 0.94
CA PRO A 184 2.72 9.34 1.68
C PRO A 184 1.66 8.58 0.86
N ASP A 185 0.79 7.83 1.53
CA ASP A 185 -0.21 6.93 0.91
C ASP A 185 -1.06 7.61 -0.17
N GLN A 186 -1.51 8.85 0.06
CA GLN A 186 -2.25 9.61 -0.96
C GLN A 186 -1.51 9.80 -2.28
N TYR A 187 -0.18 9.89 -2.22
CA TYR A 187 0.65 10.03 -3.43
C TYR A 187 0.98 8.67 -4.03
N ILE A 188 1.10 7.61 -3.20
CA ILE A 188 1.16 6.23 -3.70
C ILE A 188 -0.10 5.94 -4.50
N ALA A 189 -1.29 6.22 -3.96
CA ALA A 189 -2.55 6.02 -4.64
C ALA A 189 -2.65 6.82 -5.95
N SER A 190 -2.40 8.13 -5.90
CA SER A 190 -2.56 8.98 -7.09
C SER A 190 -1.52 8.72 -8.19
N LYS A 191 -0.25 8.48 -7.81
CA LYS A 191 0.82 8.16 -8.78
C LYS A 191 0.70 6.72 -9.27
N GLY A 192 0.25 5.79 -8.42
CA GLY A 192 -0.03 4.42 -8.80
C GLY A 192 -1.16 4.33 -9.82
N ALA A 193 -2.30 4.99 -9.55
CA ALA A 193 -3.40 5.09 -10.49
C ALA A 193 -2.97 5.66 -11.84
N LYS A 194 -2.20 6.76 -11.82
CA LYS A 194 -1.63 7.33 -13.05
C LYS A 194 -0.72 6.35 -13.79
N TYR A 195 0.14 5.62 -13.07
CA TYR A 195 1.05 4.65 -13.69
C TYR A 195 0.29 3.49 -14.34
N ILE A 196 -0.78 3.00 -13.70
CA ILE A 196 -1.67 1.97 -14.27
C ILE A 196 -2.26 2.45 -15.60
N LEU A 197 -2.85 3.66 -15.62
CA LEU A 197 -3.45 4.23 -16.83
C LEU A 197 -2.45 4.39 -17.99
N GLU A 198 -1.23 4.82 -17.69
CA GLU A 198 -0.23 5.15 -18.72
C GLU A 198 0.61 3.94 -19.16
N ASN A 199 0.73 2.91 -18.32
CA ASN A 199 1.72 1.86 -18.51
C ASN A 199 1.17 0.44 -18.54
N GLN A 200 0.00 0.18 -17.95
CA GLN A 200 -0.63 -1.14 -17.89
C GLN A 200 0.37 -2.22 -17.42
N PRO A 201 0.91 -2.13 -16.19
CA PRO A 201 1.97 -3.01 -15.71
C PRO A 201 1.51 -4.46 -15.60
N LYS A 202 2.38 -5.42 -15.92
CA LYS A 202 2.09 -6.85 -15.75
C LYS A 202 2.06 -7.25 -14.28
N LEU A 203 2.97 -6.69 -13.45
CA LEU A 203 2.95 -6.81 -12.00
C LEU A 203 3.18 -5.44 -11.39
N MET A 204 2.29 -5.02 -10.49
CA MET A 204 2.46 -3.82 -9.69
C MET A 204 2.16 -4.10 -8.22
N TYR A 205 3.05 -3.64 -7.36
CA TYR A 205 2.85 -3.61 -5.91
C TYR A 205 2.74 -2.17 -5.43
N LEU A 206 1.70 -1.88 -4.66
CA LEU A 206 1.49 -0.61 -3.97
C LEU A 206 1.43 -0.88 -2.47
N HIS A 207 2.13 -0.08 -1.68
CA HIS A 207 2.21 -0.26 -0.23
C HIS A 207 1.79 1.02 0.49
N PHE A 208 0.80 0.90 1.37
CA PHE A 208 0.29 1.93 2.27
C PHE A 208 0.74 1.65 3.70
N ASP A 209 1.13 2.70 4.44
CA ASP A 209 1.77 2.62 5.76
C ASP A 209 1.03 3.46 6.83
N ASP A 210 0.09 4.32 6.41
CA ASP A 210 -0.60 5.23 7.34
C ASP A 210 -1.37 4.48 8.44
N ALA A 211 -1.82 3.22 8.21
CA ALA A 211 -2.56 2.45 9.20
C ALA A 211 -1.62 1.94 10.31
N ASP A 212 -0.43 1.46 9.97
CA ASP A 212 0.57 1.07 10.95
C ASP A 212 1.01 2.27 11.82
N ALA A 213 1.28 3.41 11.19
CA ALA A 213 1.60 4.65 11.90
C ALA A 213 0.48 5.07 12.87
N ALA A 214 -0.80 4.92 12.47
CA ALA A 214 -1.95 5.21 13.34
C ALA A 214 -2.06 4.19 14.49
N GLY A 215 -1.79 2.90 14.21
CA GLY A 215 -1.74 1.83 15.20
C GLY A 215 -0.67 2.10 16.27
N HIS A 216 0.53 2.46 15.86
CA HIS A 216 1.62 2.83 16.77
C HIS A 216 1.30 4.06 17.62
N SER A 217 0.61 5.08 17.05
CA SER A 217 0.29 6.32 17.76
C SER A 217 -0.81 6.15 18.81
N ASP A 218 -1.91 5.50 18.46
CA ASP A 218 -3.14 5.50 19.24
C ASP A 218 -3.64 4.10 19.62
N GLY A 219 -2.94 3.05 19.23
CA GLY A 219 -3.31 1.66 19.41
C GLY A 219 -4.04 1.08 18.19
N TYR A 220 -3.76 -0.18 17.86
CA TYR A 220 -4.44 -0.90 16.79
C TYR A 220 -5.90 -1.16 17.20
N GLY A 221 -6.83 -0.94 16.28
CA GLY A 221 -8.26 -0.97 16.55
C GLY A 221 -8.82 0.30 17.22
N SER A 222 -8.01 1.32 17.50
CA SER A 222 -8.49 2.62 18.00
C SER A 222 -9.33 3.34 16.94
N ALA A 223 -10.10 4.34 17.39
CA ALA A 223 -10.90 5.16 16.47
C ALA A 223 -10.05 5.83 15.37
N TYR A 224 -8.83 6.26 15.69
CA TYR A 224 -7.91 6.86 14.71
C TYR A 224 -7.38 5.83 13.71
N HIS A 225 -7.02 4.62 14.17
CA HIS A 225 -6.63 3.54 13.31
C HIS A 225 -7.77 3.15 12.33
N LEU A 226 -9.00 2.98 12.83
CA LEU A 226 -10.16 2.65 11.99
C LEU A 226 -10.49 3.76 10.98
N GLN A 227 -10.46 5.04 11.38
CA GLN A 227 -10.62 6.17 10.44
C GLN A 227 -9.54 6.20 9.35
N THR A 228 -8.32 5.75 9.68
CA THR A 228 -7.24 5.63 8.70
C THR A 228 -7.53 4.50 7.70
N LEU A 229 -8.10 3.38 8.14
CA LEU A 229 -8.56 2.31 7.25
C LEU A 229 -9.67 2.79 6.29
N GLU A 230 -10.63 3.59 6.79
CA GLU A 230 -11.66 4.21 5.94
C GLU A 230 -11.07 5.17 4.88
N LYS A 231 -9.97 5.85 5.21
CA LYS A 231 -9.22 6.67 4.26
C LYS A 231 -8.50 5.80 3.21
N ILE A 232 -7.89 4.70 3.65
CA ILE A 232 -7.20 3.75 2.77
C ILE A 232 -8.21 3.04 1.85
N ASP A 233 -9.42 2.75 2.31
CA ASP A 233 -10.50 2.22 1.48
C ASP A 233 -10.79 3.09 0.25
N ARG A 234 -10.76 4.43 0.41
CA ARG A 234 -10.89 5.35 -0.73
C ARG A 234 -9.72 5.25 -1.71
N TYR A 235 -8.52 4.96 -1.23
CA TYR A 235 -7.34 4.73 -2.09
C TYR A 235 -7.44 3.39 -2.82
N ILE A 236 -7.97 2.35 -2.17
CA ILE A 236 -8.29 1.07 -2.83
C ILE A 236 -9.26 1.32 -3.99
N GLY A 237 -10.35 2.07 -3.75
CA GLY A 237 -11.30 2.46 -4.78
C GLY A 237 -10.66 3.25 -5.93
N GLN A 238 -9.75 4.20 -5.62
CA GLN A 238 -9.04 4.98 -6.63
C GLN A 238 -8.15 4.11 -7.54
N ILE A 239 -7.43 3.16 -6.98
CA ILE A 239 -6.59 2.24 -7.75
C ILE A 239 -7.46 1.33 -8.62
N TYR A 240 -8.54 0.78 -8.05
CA TYR A 240 -9.43 -0.09 -8.81
C TYR A 240 -10.14 0.66 -9.95
N GLN A 241 -10.56 1.91 -9.73
CA GLN A 241 -11.10 2.75 -10.79
C GLN A 241 -10.09 2.97 -11.93
N ALA A 242 -8.80 3.14 -11.60
CA ALA A 242 -7.77 3.27 -12.63
C ALA A 242 -7.58 1.98 -13.46
N ILE A 243 -7.75 0.80 -12.85
CA ILE A 243 -7.76 -0.48 -13.56
C ILE A 243 -8.93 -0.53 -14.57
N ILE A 244 -10.13 -0.10 -14.14
CA ILE A 244 -11.31 -0.03 -15.02
C ILE A 244 -11.10 0.97 -16.16
N ASP A 245 -10.65 2.18 -15.84
CA ASP A 245 -10.44 3.27 -16.80
C ASP A 245 -9.33 2.93 -17.83
N ALA A 246 -8.36 2.09 -17.44
CA ALA A 246 -7.33 1.56 -18.32
C ALA A 246 -7.83 0.43 -19.24
N GLY A 247 -9.08 -0.03 -19.07
CA GLY A 247 -9.63 -1.18 -19.80
C GLY A 247 -8.99 -2.51 -19.42
N MET A 248 -8.42 -2.62 -18.22
CA MET A 248 -7.68 -3.79 -17.75
C MET A 248 -8.51 -4.74 -16.89
N ALA A 249 -9.72 -4.35 -16.47
CA ALA A 249 -10.48 -5.07 -15.44
C ALA A 249 -10.66 -6.56 -15.76
N ASP A 250 -11.05 -6.92 -16.99
CA ASP A 250 -11.32 -8.31 -17.40
C ASP A 250 -10.07 -9.19 -17.54
N SER A 251 -8.87 -8.61 -17.42
CA SER A 251 -7.60 -9.33 -17.49
C SER A 251 -6.67 -9.08 -16.30
N THR A 252 -7.19 -8.45 -15.24
CA THR A 252 -6.44 -8.16 -14.02
C THR A 252 -6.88 -9.04 -12.86
N LEU A 253 -5.89 -9.65 -12.18
CA LEU A 253 -6.07 -10.14 -10.82
C LEU A 253 -5.76 -8.99 -9.84
N PHE A 254 -6.75 -8.57 -9.07
CA PHE A 254 -6.61 -7.52 -8.08
C PHE A 254 -6.59 -8.12 -6.67
N ILE A 255 -5.54 -7.82 -5.90
CA ILE A 255 -5.30 -8.35 -4.56
C ILE A 255 -5.18 -7.19 -3.57
N VAL A 256 -5.84 -7.28 -2.42
CA VAL A 256 -5.58 -6.48 -1.23
C VAL A 256 -5.15 -7.41 -0.10
N VAL A 257 -4.01 -7.13 0.51
CA VAL A 257 -3.46 -7.95 1.58
C VAL A 257 -2.85 -7.05 2.66
N THR A 258 -2.98 -7.46 3.93
CA THR A 258 -2.31 -6.81 5.04
C THR A 258 -1.20 -7.73 5.56
N ASP A 259 -0.20 -7.15 6.20
CA ASP A 259 0.98 -7.92 6.62
C ASP A 259 0.90 -8.39 8.08
N HIS A 260 0.41 -7.57 8.98
CA HIS A 260 0.15 -7.88 10.39
C HIS A 260 -0.92 -6.95 10.94
N GLY A 261 -1.41 -7.28 12.11
CA GLY A 261 -2.17 -6.37 12.95
C GLY A 261 -1.32 -5.91 14.14
N GLY A 262 -1.98 -5.64 15.27
CA GLY A 262 -1.27 -5.21 16.46
C GLY A 262 -2.18 -5.12 17.68
N THR A 263 -1.58 -4.73 18.79
CA THR A 263 -2.26 -4.64 20.09
C THR A 263 -2.80 -3.22 20.38
N PRO A 264 -3.77 -3.08 21.28
CA PRO A 264 -4.26 -1.75 21.69
C PRO A 264 -3.18 -0.84 22.30
N GLU A 265 -2.06 -1.40 22.74
CA GLU A 265 -0.90 -0.66 23.26
C GLU A 265 0.03 -0.13 22.17
N GLY A 266 -0.35 -0.25 20.91
CA GLY A 266 0.43 0.25 19.77
C GLY A 266 1.68 -0.59 19.46
N LYS A 267 1.61 -1.91 19.66
CA LYS A 267 2.72 -2.84 19.43
C LYS A 267 2.30 -3.98 18.53
N HIS A 268 3.28 -4.54 17.82
CA HIS A 268 3.17 -5.76 17.04
C HIS A 268 4.49 -6.58 17.16
N GLY A 269 4.59 -7.70 16.47
CA GLY A 269 5.76 -8.59 16.49
C GLY A 269 5.56 -9.83 17.36
N GLY A 270 4.39 -9.96 17.99
CA GLY A 270 3.99 -11.11 18.80
C GLY A 270 3.20 -12.14 18.00
N ASP A 271 2.47 -12.99 18.75
CA ASP A 271 1.72 -14.12 18.23
C ASP A 271 0.23 -14.13 18.62
N THR A 272 -0.27 -13.00 19.11
CA THR A 272 -1.70 -12.87 19.43
C THR A 272 -2.54 -12.91 18.16
N ALA A 273 -3.81 -13.33 18.26
CA ALA A 273 -4.72 -13.33 17.11
C ALA A 273 -4.83 -11.94 16.45
N ALA A 274 -4.80 -10.87 17.23
CA ALA A 274 -4.87 -9.49 16.72
C ALA A 274 -3.62 -9.09 15.91
N GLU A 275 -2.47 -9.68 16.19
CA GLU A 275 -1.22 -9.48 15.47
C GLU A 275 -1.10 -10.39 14.25
N MET A 276 -1.56 -11.65 14.37
CA MET A 276 -1.33 -12.71 13.38
C MET A 276 -2.42 -12.82 12.31
N GLN A 277 -3.67 -12.42 12.63
CA GLN A 277 -4.77 -12.48 11.66
C GLN A 277 -4.75 -11.29 10.73
N ILE A 278 -4.78 -11.55 9.42
CA ILE A 278 -4.69 -10.57 8.37
C ILE A 278 -5.87 -10.65 7.40
N LEU A 279 -6.14 -9.51 6.72
CA LEU A 279 -7.02 -9.47 5.57
C LEU A 279 -6.29 -10.02 4.35
N PHE A 280 -6.96 -10.86 3.59
CA PHE A 280 -6.64 -11.15 2.20
C PHE A 280 -7.91 -11.07 1.38
N ALA A 281 -7.89 -10.28 0.30
CA ALA A 281 -9.01 -10.14 -0.62
C ALA A 281 -8.51 -10.21 -2.07
N VAL A 282 -9.22 -10.94 -2.92
CA VAL A 282 -8.85 -11.15 -4.32
C VAL A 282 -10.07 -11.12 -5.22
N ASN A 283 -9.96 -10.47 -6.36
CA ASN A 283 -11.00 -10.46 -7.38
C ASN A 283 -10.43 -10.52 -8.80
N GLY A 284 -11.20 -11.11 -9.70
CA GLY A 284 -10.88 -11.30 -11.11
C GLY A 284 -11.88 -12.27 -11.76
N PRO A 285 -11.89 -12.39 -13.10
CA PRO A 285 -12.92 -13.16 -13.83
C PRO A 285 -13.00 -14.65 -13.46
N SER A 286 -11.90 -15.31 -13.09
CA SER A 286 -11.89 -16.72 -12.69
C SER A 286 -11.78 -16.95 -11.19
N ILE A 287 -11.91 -15.90 -10.36
CA ILE A 287 -11.97 -16.06 -8.92
C ILE A 287 -13.34 -16.55 -8.50
N MET A 288 -13.37 -17.63 -7.72
CA MET A 288 -14.60 -18.23 -7.21
C MET A 288 -15.16 -17.38 -6.07
N ALA A 289 -16.34 -16.81 -6.30
CA ALA A 289 -16.99 -15.93 -5.33
C ALA A 289 -17.34 -16.66 -4.03
N ASN A 290 -17.21 -15.96 -2.91
CA ASN A 290 -17.59 -16.43 -1.56
C ASN A 290 -16.88 -17.73 -1.13
N THR A 291 -15.72 -18.02 -1.68
CA THR A 291 -14.89 -19.15 -1.23
C THR A 291 -14.21 -18.78 0.09
N GLU A 292 -14.33 -19.68 1.08
CA GLU A 292 -13.55 -19.54 2.31
C GLU A 292 -12.09 -19.89 2.00
N ILE A 293 -11.22 -18.87 2.06
CA ILE A 293 -9.81 -19.02 1.74
C ILE A 293 -9.01 -19.19 3.02
N GLN A 294 -8.25 -20.28 3.09
CA GLN A 294 -7.24 -20.50 4.10
C GLN A 294 -5.87 -20.28 3.44
N LEU A 295 -5.12 -19.29 3.90
CA LEU A 295 -3.77 -19.03 3.39
C LEU A 295 -2.88 -18.40 4.45
N ASN A 296 -1.57 -18.55 4.24
CA ASN A 296 -0.53 -17.76 4.88
C ASN A 296 -0.08 -16.64 3.93
N ILE A 297 0.43 -15.54 4.45
CA ILE A 297 0.91 -14.41 3.63
C ILE A 297 1.96 -14.85 2.58
N GLN A 298 2.78 -15.85 2.90
CA GLN A 298 3.78 -16.41 1.99
C GLN A 298 3.19 -17.15 0.78
N ASP A 299 1.87 -17.41 0.75
CA ASP A 299 1.22 -18.09 -0.37
C ASP A 299 0.91 -17.15 -1.55
N VAL A 300 1.03 -15.84 -1.36
CA VAL A 300 0.76 -14.83 -2.41
C VAL A 300 1.57 -15.08 -3.70
N PRO A 301 2.87 -15.43 -3.69
CA PRO A 301 3.61 -15.75 -4.91
C PRO A 301 3.05 -16.93 -5.71
N ALA A 302 2.53 -17.97 -5.05
CA ALA A 302 1.87 -19.09 -5.72
C ALA A 302 0.59 -18.63 -6.48
N ILE A 303 -0.18 -17.74 -5.85
CA ILE A 303 -1.38 -17.13 -6.45
C ILE A 303 -1.00 -16.34 -7.70
N VAL A 304 0.03 -15.51 -7.62
CA VAL A 304 0.50 -14.69 -8.75
C VAL A 304 1.06 -15.55 -9.87
N ALA A 305 1.87 -16.54 -9.54
CA ALA A 305 2.43 -17.47 -10.52
C ALA A 305 1.32 -18.20 -11.28
N TYR A 306 0.33 -18.73 -10.56
CA TYR A 306 -0.81 -19.40 -11.18
C TYR A 306 -1.62 -18.44 -12.07
N ALA A 307 -1.91 -17.25 -11.60
CA ALA A 307 -2.66 -16.24 -12.35
C ALA A 307 -1.97 -15.84 -13.66
N LEU A 308 -0.64 -15.65 -13.62
CA LEU A 308 0.14 -15.27 -14.81
C LEU A 308 0.55 -16.46 -15.69
N GLY A 309 0.23 -17.70 -15.30
CA GLY A 309 0.58 -18.90 -16.06
C GLY A 309 2.08 -19.20 -16.08
N ILE A 310 2.80 -18.83 -15.02
CA ILE A 310 4.21 -19.15 -14.84
C ILE A 310 4.38 -20.26 -13.78
N ASP A 311 5.47 -20.99 -13.87
CA ASP A 311 5.82 -21.99 -12.87
C ASP A 311 6.27 -21.32 -11.57
N GLN A 312 5.96 -21.95 -10.43
CA GLN A 312 6.55 -21.56 -9.15
C GLN A 312 8.06 -21.82 -9.16
N LEU A 313 8.80 -20.98 -8.46
CA LEU A 313 10.25 -21.22 -8.31
C LEU A 313 10.50 -22.37 -7.33
N ASP A 314 11.51 -23.19 -7.63
CA ASP A 314 11.91 -24.33 -6.78
C ASP A 314 12.31 -23.90 -5.35
N THR A 315 12.65 -22.62 -5.16
CA THR A 315 13.02 -22.04 -3.87
C THR A 315 11.81 -21.62 -3.03
N TRP A 316 10.61 -21.59 -3.59
CA TRP A 316 9.38 -21.21 -2.89
C TRP A 316 8.77 -22.42 -2.20
N ASP A 317 8.31 -22.26 -0.97
CA ASP A 317 7.53 -23.25 -0.22
C ASP A 317 6.05 -22.85 -0.07
N CYS A 318 5.62 -21.83 -0.84
CA CYS A 318 4.27 -21.33 -0.87
C CYS A 318 3.30 -22.30 -1.57
N VAL A 319 2.06 -22.29 -1.13
CA VAL A 319 0.99 -23.18 -1.60
C VAL A 319 -0.13 -22.39 -2.25
N LEU A 320 -0.61 -22.85 -3.41
CA LEU A 320 -1.80 -22.28 -4.03
C LEU A 320 -3.05 -22.71 -3.26
N PRO A 321 -3.86 -21.76 -2.73
CA PRO A 321 -5.06 -22.11 -1.98
C PRO A 321 -6.08 -22.85 -2.83
N ASP A 322 -6.63 -23.96 -2.30
CA ASP A 322 -7.65 -24.75 -2.95
C ASP A 322 -8.95 -23.97 -3.18
N GLY A 323 -9.60 -24.16 -4.30
CA GLY A 323 -10.92 -23.59 -4.61
C GLY A 323 -10.95 -22.07 -4.84
N MET A 324 -9.81 -21.39 -4.82
CA MET A 324 -9.75 -19.94 -5.08
C MET A 324 -10.06 -19.60 -6.54
N PHE A 325 -9.52 -20.34 -7.46
CA PHE A 325 -9.73 -20.14 -8.90
C PHE A 325 -10.69 -21.21 -9.45
N ALA A 326 -11.41 -20.86 -10.52
CA ALA A 326 -12.11 -21.84 -11.33
C ALA A 326 -11.12 -22.92 -11.79
N ASP A 327 -11.60 -24.14 -12.02
CA ASP A 327 -10.85 -25.35 -12.39
C ASP A 327 -9.87 -25.91 -11.33
N ILE A 328 -9.70 -25.24 -10.18
CA ILE A 328 -9.02 -25.85 -9.02
C ILE A 328 -10.09 -26.49 -8.13
N PRO A 329 -10.06 -27.82 -7.91
CA PRO A 329 -10.99 -28.46 -6.99
C PRO A 329 -10.89 -27.84 -5.61
N GLY A 330 -12.02 -27.43 -5.04
CA GLY A 330 -12.08 -27.06 -3.63
C GLY A 330 -11.66 -28.25 -2.76
N GLY A 331 -10.89 -28.02 -1.71
CA GLY A 331 -10.55 -29.05 -0.72
C GLY A 331 -11.84 -29.69 -0.18
N ALA A 332 -11.84 -31.01 -0.07
CA ALA A 332 -12.96 -31.80 0.43
C ALA A 332 -13.01 -31.78 1.96
#